data_b3d2235cf923d961b2967d80f808600a
#
_entry.id   b3d2235cf923d961b2967d80f808600a
#
_cell.length_a   1.000
_cell.length_b   1.000
_cell.length_c   1.000
_cell.angle_alpha   90.00
_cell.angle_beta   90.00
_cell.angle_gamma   90.00
#
_symmetry.space_group_name_H-M   'P 1'
#
loop_
_entity.id
_entity.type
_entity.pdbx_description
1 polymer ?
#
loop_
_entity_poly.entity_id
_entity_poly.type
_entity_poly.pdbx_seq_one_letter_code
_entity_poly.pdbx_strand_id
1 'polypeptide(L)'
;MRSNTLYLLLILLAIVLLFVLNLFLGTVRIPMDAICRILMGSTEDSEIWRNIVISSRVPQALTALVAGAGLAVSGLQMQTVFRNPLAGPSVLGISNGASLGVAFVVLLSGSLGGVALSRLGYLGDAAMSVAAIVGALAVMALIMFVARHVKSNVTLLIVGVMIGYLATAIIGVLKFFSAEEDVKAYVVWGLGSFSRVSGDQMLLFVTLMCILLPLSMLLVKTMNILLLGDEYARNLGLNLHRAQMMVIVSSGVLVAIVTAYCGPIMFIGLAVPHLARAIFRTSDHRLLMPATMLAGGALALLCNLLARLPGFEGALPVNSVTALVGAPVIASVLFRRRKEG
;
A
#
# COMPACT_ATOMS: atom_id res chain seq x y z
N MET A 1 -27.64 13.34 -0.07
CA MET A 1 -27.34 12.29 0.93
C MET A 1 -27.67 10.87 0.46
N ARG A 2 -28.85 10.60 -0.12
CA ARG A 2 -29.22 9.24 -0.60
C ARG A 2 -28.24 8.64 -1.65
N SER A 3 -27.71 9.45 -2.57
CA SER A 3 -26.76 8.99 -3.60
C SER A 3 -25.43 8.52 -3.01
N ASN A 4 -24.87 9.21 -2.02
CA ASN A 4 -23.58 8.86 -1.42
C ASN A 4 -23.66 7.55 -0.62
N THR A 5 -24.77 7.32 0.08
CA THR A 5 -25.01 6.06 0.80
C THR A 5 -25.13 4.89 -0.18
N LEU A 6 -25.80 5.09 -1.32
CA LEU A 6 -25.88 4.08 -2.37
C LEU A 6 -24.49 3.72 -2.93
N TYR A 7 -23.62 4.71 -3.21
CA TYR A 7 -22.27 4.45 -3.69
C TYR A 7 -21.42 3.70 -2.66
N LEU A 8 -21.53 4.02 -1.36
CA LEU A 8 -20.84 3.27 -0.31
C LEU A 8 -21.31 1.81 -0.25
N LEU A 9 -22.63 1.58 -0.35
CA LEU A 9 -23.19 0.23 -0.37
C LEU A 9 -22.75 -0.57 -1.59
N LEU A 10 -22.68 0.08 -2.78
CA LEU A 10 -22.18 -0.56 -4.00
C LEU A 10 -20.69 -0.94 -3.89
N ILE A 11 -19.86 -0.07 -3.29
CA ILE A 11 -18.44 -0.39 -3.05
C ILE A 11 -18.32 -1.55 -2.05
N LEU A 12 -19.12 -1.55 -0.99
CA LEU A 12 -19.12 -2.63 -0.01
C LEU A 12 -19.55 -3.95 -0.64
N LEU A 13 -20.61 -3.94 -1.47
CA LEU A 13 -21.03 -5.11 -2.23
C LEU A 13 -19.92 -5.61 -3.18
N ALA A 14 -19.23 -4.67 -3.86
CA ALA A 14 -18.09 -5.00 -4.71
C ALA A 14 -16.94 -5.64 -3.92
N ILE A 15 -16.65 -5.14 -2.70
CA ILE A 15 -15.65 -5.76 -1.80
C ILE A 15 -16.04 -7.20 -1.47
N VAL A 16 -17.27 -7.44 -1.05
CA VAL A 16 -17.75 -8.78 -0.70
C VAL A 16 -17.65 -9.70 -1.92
N LEU A 17 -18.12 -9.25 -3.08
CA LEU A 17 -18.05 -10.03 -4.33
C LEU A 17 -16.60 -10.33 -4.71
N LEU A 18 -15.71 -9.32 -4.72
CA LEU A 18 -14.31 -9.49 -5.08
C LEU A 18 -13.57 -10.36 -4.06
N PHE A 19 -13.89 -10.26 -2.78
CA PHE A 19 -13.33 -11.12 -1.73
C PHE A 19 -13.71 -12.58 -1.97
N VAL A 20 -14.99 -12.84 -2.19
CA VAL A 20 -15.48 -14.19 -2.54
C VAL A 20 -14.81 -14.70 -3.79
N LEU A 21 -14.73 -13.90 -4.86
CA LEU A 21 -14.04 -14.29 -6.09
C LEU A 21 -12.56 -14.62 -5.86
N ASN A 22 -11.88 -13.90 -4.98
CA ASN A 22 -10.49 -14.21 -4.61
C ASN A 22 -10.34 -15.57 -3.89
N LEU A 23 -11.37 -16.02 -3.17
CA LEU A 23 -11.38 -17.35 -2.55
C LEU A 23 -11.64 -18.46 -3.56
N PHE A 24 -12.55 -18.23 -4.50
CA PHE A 24 -12.96 -19.24 -5.48
C PHE A 24 -12.00 -19.34 -6.67
N LEU A 25 -11.50 -18.21 -7.17
CA LEU A 25 -10.63 -18.15 -8.35
C LEU A 25 -9.15 -18.10 -7.94
N GLY A 26 -8.31 -18.79 -8.70
CA GLY A 26 -6.86 -18.82 -8.49
C GLY A 26 -6.19 -19.76 -9.48
N THR A 27 -4.86 -19.85 -9.43
CA THR A 27 -4.03 -20.68 -10.31
C THR A 27 -4.39 -22.18 -10.23
N VAL A 28 -4.76 -22.66 -9.05
CA VAL A 28 -5.23 -24.03 -8.83
C VAL A 28 -6.76 -24.07 -8.85
N ARG A 29 -7.33 -24.93 -9.69
CA ARG A 29 -8.78 -25.11 -9.74
C ARG A 29 -9.23 -26.01 -8.60
N ILE A 30 -10.02 -25.48 -7.69
CA ILE A 30 -10.66 -26.22 -6.58
C ILE A 30 -12.18 -26.14 -6.81
N PRO A 31 -12.92 -27.25 -6.69
CA PRO A 31 -14.38 -27.24 -6.80
C PRO A 31 -15.02 -26.28 -5.77
N MET A 32 -16.09 -25.58 -6.18
CA MET A 32 -16.73 -24.58 -5.32
C MET A 32 -17.32 -25.21 -4.05
N ASP A 33 -17.89 -26.39 -4.16
CA ASP A 33 -18.44 -27.15 -3.03
C ASP A 33 -17.37 -27.53 -2.01
N ALA A 34 -16.16 -27.91 -2.48
CA ALA A 34 -15.02 -28.19 -1.61
C ALA A 34 -14.56 -26.92 -0.84
N ILE A 35 -14.48 -25.77 -1.52
CA ILE A 35 -14.13 -24.51 -0.85
C ILE A 35 -15.15 -24.16 0.22
N CYS A 36 -16.45 -24.30 -0.05
CA CYS A 36 -17.50 -24.06 0.92
C CYS A 36 -17.39 -24.99 2.13
N ARG A 37 -17.18 -26.30 1.93
CA ARG A 37 -16.98 -27.27 3.02
C ARG A 37 -15.76 -26.95 3.86
N ILE A 38 -14.61 -26.61 3.21
CA ILE A 38 -13.37 -26.22 3.91
C ILE A 38 -13.60 -24.97 4.78
N LEU A 39 -14.29 -23.95 4.27
CA LEU A 39 -14.60 -22.74 5.03
C LEU A 39 -15.58 -22.99 6.19
N MET A 40 -16.45 -24.01 6.08
CA MET A 40 -17.33 -24.49 7.15
C MET A 40 -16.63 -25.42 8.15
N GLY A 41 -15.33 -25.70 7.97
CA GLY A 41 -14.54 -26.50 8.90
C GLY A 41 -14.52 -28.00 8.63
N SER A 42 -14.99 -28.48 7.46
CA SER A 42 -14.89 -29.88 7.08
C SER A 42 -13.43 -30.33 6.93
N THR A 43 -13.15 -31.54 7.41
CA THR A 43 -11.83 -32.20 7.30
C THR A 43 -11.79 -33.30 6.26
N GLU A 44 -12.90 -33.53 5.56
CA GLU A 44 -13.05 -34.64 4.59
C GLU A 44 -12.40 -34.35 3.24
N ASP A 45 -12.13 -33.06 2.94
CA ASP A 45 -11.52 -32.66 1.70
C ASP A 45 -9.99 -32.82 1.73
N SER A 46 -9.37 -32.80 0.53
CA SER A 46 -7.92 -32.90 0.37
C SER A 46 -7.18 -31.87 1.25
N GLU A 47 -6.22 -32.33 2.03
CA GLU A 47 -5.36 -31.47 2.87
C GLU A 47 -4.65 -30.40 2.03
N ILE A 48 -4.28 -30.71 0.79
CA ILE A 48 -3.69 -29.75 -0.16
C ILE A 48 -4.66 -28.61 -0.44
N TRP A 49 -5.94 -28.90 -0.72
CA TRP A 49 -6.93 -27.87 -0.99
C TRP A 49 -7.20 -27.00 0.24
N ARG A 50 -7.29 -27.63 1.41
CA ARG A 50 -7.44 -26.93 2.68
C ARG A 50 -6.28 -25.96 2.91
N ASN A 51 -5.05 -26.40 2.72
CA ASN A 51 -3.86 -25.55 2.85
C ASN A 51 -3.86 -24.39 1.85
N ILE A 52 -4.26 -24.63 0.58
CA ILE A 52 -4.38 -23.57 -0.42
C ILE A 52 -5.44 -22.54 -0.01
N VAL A 53 -6.59 -22.96 0.47
CA VAL A 53 -7.68 -22.04 0.83
C VAL A 53 -7.32 -21.28 2.12
N ILE A 54 -6.99 -21.99 3.20
CA ILE A 54 -6.81 -21.39 4.54
C ILE A 54 -5.46 -20.68 4.68
N SER A 55 -4.37 -21.28 4.18
CA SER A 55 -3.02 -20.74 4.38
C SER A 55 -2.51 -19.85 3.24
N SER A 56 -3.24 -19.79 2.11
CA SER A 56 -2.86 -18.94 0.98
C SER A 56 -3.96 -17.97 0.56
N ARG A 57 -5.14 -18.47 0.12
CA ARG A 57 -6.18 -17.58 -0.49
C ARG A 57 -6.79 -16.61 0.51
N VAL A 58 -7.19 -17.08 1.70
CA VAL A 58 -7.79 -16.23 2.74
C VAL A 58 -6.80 -15.16 3.21
N PRO A 59 -5.56 -15.50 3.64
CA PRO A 59 -4.57 -14.51 4.04
C PRO A 59 -4.28 -13.49 2.95
N GLN A 60 -4.13 -13.93 1.70
CA GLN A 60 -3.82 -13.06 0.58
C GLN A 60 -4.97 -12.08 0.27
N ALA A 61 -6.23 -12.53 0.31
CA ALA A 61 -7.39 -11.66 0.11
C ALA A 61 -7.53 -10.62 1.24
N LEU A 62 -7.35 -11.03 2.51
CA LEU A 62 -7.34 -10.12 3.65
C LEU A 62 -6.21 -9.11 3.56
N THR A 63 -5.01 -9.56 3.22
CA THR A 63 -3.84 -8.70 3.03
C THR A 63 -4.09 -7.67 1.92
N ALA A 64 -4.63 -8.09 0.77
CA ALA A 64 -4.97 -7.18 -0.33
C ALA A 64 -5.97 -6.11 0.12
N LEU A 65 -7.03 -6.51 0.83
CA LEU A 65 -8.08 -5.61 1.33
C LEU A 65 -7.49 -4.51 2.22
N VAL A 66 -6.74 -4.89 3.26
CA VAL A 66 -6.25 -3.93 4.26
C VAL A 66 -5.05 -3.13 3.76
N ALA A 67 -4.17 -3.72 2.93
CA ALA A 67 -3.07 -3.03 2.29
C ALA A 67 -3.57 -1.97 1.30
N GLY A 68 -4.56 -2.33 0.47
CA GLY A 68 -5.19 -1.41 -0.46
C GLY A 68 -5.86 -0.23 0.24
N ALA A 69 -6.58 -0.50 1.34
CA ALA A 69 -7.18 0.52 2.19
C ALA A 69 -6.11 1.47 2.76
N GLY A 70 -5.01 0.93 3.31
CA GLY A 70 -3.92 1.71 3.88
C GLY A 70 -3.21 2.60 2.87
N LEU A 71 -2.86 2.05 1.71
CA LEU A 71 -2.23 2.83 0.63
C LEU A 71 -3.13 3.94 0.12
N ALA A 72 -4.43 3.68 -0.04
CA ALA A 72 -5.38 4.67 -0.51
C ALA A 72 -5.56 5.82 0.49
N VAL A 73 -5.70 5.52 1.78
CA VAL A 73 -5.77 6.51 2.87
C VAL A 73 -4.49 7.33 2.94
N SER A 74 -3.32 6.67 2.89
CA SER A 74 -2.03 7.34 2.85
C SER A 74 -1.92 8.31 1.67
N GLY A 75 -2.35 7.88 0.48
CA GLY A 75 -2.39 8.74 -0.70
C GLY A 75 -3.31 9.96 -0.53
N LEU A 76 -4.51 9.78 0.02
CA LEU A 76 -5.43 10.88 0.32
C LEU A 76 -4.80 11.89 1.29
N GLN A 77 -4.11 11.41 2.32
CA GLN A 77 -3.39 12.23 3.28
C GLN A 77 -2.30 13.06 2.62
N MET A 78 -1.48 12.44 1.75
CA MET A 78 -0.43 13.15 1.02
C MET A 78 -0.98 14.19 0.05
N GLN A 79 -2.00 13.84 -0.73
CA GLN A 79 -2.67 14.80 -1.63
C GLN A 79 -3.24 16.01 -0.89
N THR A 80 -3.71 15.81 0.33
CA THR A 80 -4.25 16.90 1.17
C THR A 80 -3.15 17.80 1.71
N VAL A 81 -2.08 17.24 2.28
CA VAL A 81 -0.96 18.01 2.86
C VAL A 81 -0.25 18.83 1.80
N PHE A 82 0.05 18.21 0.65
CA PHE A 82 0.76 18.87 -0.44
C PHE A 82 -0.16 19.68 -1.36
N ARG A 83 -1.48 19.62 -1.17
CA ARG A 83 -2.48 20.22 -2.07
C ARG A 83 -2.19 19.91 -3.52
N ASN A 84 -1.61 18.74 -3.75
CA ASN A 84 -1.24 18.27 -5.06
C ASN A 84 -1.94 16.93 -5.32
N PRO A 85 -2.85 16.86 -6.28
CA PRO A 85 -3.55 15.64 -6.60
C PRO A 85 -2.63 14.53 -7.09
N LEU A 86 -1.42 14.84 -7.54
CA LEU A 86 -0.42 13.88 -7.98
C LEU A 86 0.55 13.45 -6.87
N ALA A 87 0.40 13.96 -5.65
CA ALA A 87 1.20 13.52 -4.52
C ALA A 87 0.77 12.13 -4.07
N GLY A 88 1.52 11.12 -4.45
CA GLY A 88 1.34 9.76 -3.97
C GLY A 88 2.10 9.50 -2.66
N PRO A 89 1.82 8.39 -1.98
CA PRO A 89 2.48 8.06 -0.72
C PRO A 89 3.99 7.80 -0.87
N SER A 90 4.44 7.40 -2.06
CA SER A 90 5.85 7.16 -2.38
C SER A 90 6.67 8.43 -2.62
N VAL A 91 6.04 9.60 -2.79
CA VAL A 91 6.74 10.85 -3.17
C VAL A 91 7.70 11.32 -2.08
N LEU A 92 7.43 11.02 -0.81
CA LEU A 92 8.36 11.34 0.29
C LEU A 92 9.56 10.38 0.40
N GLY A 93 9.69 9.41 -0.52
CA GLY A 93 10.81 8.46 -0.50
C GLY A 93 10.72 7.39 0.59
N ILE A 94 9.63 7.31 1.35
CA ILE A 94 9.47 6.33 2.45
C ILE A 94 9.52 4.90 1.93
N SER A 95 8.84 4.59 0.83
CA SER A 95 8.93 3.28 0.18
C SER A 95 10.34 2.99 -0.35
N ASN A 96 11.05 4.02 -0.85
CA ASN A 96 12.44 3.88 -1.28
C ASN A 96 13.38 3.62 -0.09
N GLY A 97 13.09 4.23 1.07
CA GLY A 97 13.76 3.92 2.33
C GLY A 97 13.57 2.47 2.76
N ALA A 98 12.33 1.96 2.67
CA ALA A 98 12.06 0.55 2.91
C ALA A 98 12.86 -0.35 1.94
N SER A 99 12.86 -0.02 0.66
CA SER A 99 13.62 -0.74 -0.37
C SER A 99 15.13 -0.71 -0.12
N LEU A 100 15.65 0.43 0.36
CA LEU A 100 17.05 0.57 0.73
C LEU A 100 17.40 -0.31 1.95
N GLY A 101 16.54 -0.33 2.97
CA GLY A 101 16.71 -1.20 4.13
C GLY A 101 16.80 -2.68 3.74
N VAL A 102 15.86 -3.14 2.89
CA VAL A 102 15.89 -4.52 2.35
C VAL A 102 17.13 -4.76 1.50
N ALA A 103 17.55 -3.78 0.68
CA ALA A 103 18.76 -3.90 -0.14
C ALA A 103 20.00 -4.12 0.71
N PHE A 104 20.15 -3.39 1.82
CA PHE A 104 21.27 -3.62 2.75
C PHE A 104 21.29 -5.04 3.31
N VAL A 105 20.14 -5.57 3.70
CA VAL A 105 20.07 -6.90 4.30
C VAL A 105 20.22 -8.01 3.25
N VAL A 106 19.54 -7.90 2.10
CA VAL A 106 19.57 -8.96 1.06
C VAL A 106 20.87 -8.94 0.27
N LEU A 107 21.31 -7.76 -0.20
CA LEU A 107 22.44 -7.66 -1.12
C LEU A 107 23.82 -7.72 -0.41
N LEU A 108 23.90 -7.36 0.88
CA LEU A 108 25.15 -7.47 1.64
C LEU A 108 25.31 -8.81 2.35
N SER A 109 24.24 -9.54 2.64
CA SER A 109 24.33 -10.80 3.38
C SER A 109 25.19 -11.86 2.67
N GLY A 110 25.08 -11.95 1.35
CA GLY A 110 25.89 -12.86 0.54
C GLY A 110 27.36 -12.42 0.40
N SER A 111 27.60 -11.10 0.28
CA SER A 111 28.95 -10.54 0.06
C SER A 111 29.84 -10.56 1.30
N LEU A 112 29.26 -10.59 2.50
CA LEU A 112 29.98 -10.64 3.78
C LEU A 112 30.27 -12.08 4.27
N GLY A 113 30.11 -13.10 3.41
CA GLY A 113 30.37 -14.50 3.76
C GLY A 113 29.30 -15.15 4.64
N GLY A 114 28.12 -14.49 4.75
CA GLY A 114 26.95 -15.02 5.43
C GLY A 114 26.12 -15.99 4.57
N VAL A 115 25.19 -16.70 5.19
CA VAL A 115 24.21 -17.52 4.48
C VAL A 115 23.23 -16.56 3.78
N ALA A 116 23.05 -16.73 2.47
CA ALA A 116 22.07 -15.93 1.71
C ALA A 116 20.71 -15.98 2.41
N LEU A 117 20.12 -14.81 2.70
CA LEU A 117 18.83 -14.72 3.42
C LEU A 117 17.69 -15.46 2.67
N SER A 118 17.80 -15.59 1.36
CA SER A 118 16.90 -16.39 0.53
C SER A 118 16.85 -17.88 0.94
N ARG A 119 17.87 -18.38 1.63
CA ARG A 119 17.94 -19.76 2.15
C ARG A 119 17.38 -19.92 3.56
N LEU A 120 17.10 -18.82 4.27
CA LEU A 120 16.61 -18.85 5.65
C LEU A 120 15.07 -18.93 5.77
N GLY A 121 14.35 -19.02 4.64
CA GLY A 121 12.89 -19.14 4.62
C GLY A 121 12.18 -18.06 5.47
N TYR A 122 11.40 -18.49 6.45
CA TYR A 122 10.61 -17.59 7.33
C TYR A 122 11.46 -16.54 8.07
N LEU A 123 12.65 -16.88 8.53
CA LEU A 123 13.57 -15.93 9.20
C LEU A 123 14.08 -14.88 8.21
N GLY A 124 14.31 -15.25 6.95
CA GLY A 124 14.69 -14.32 5.90
C GLY A 124 13.56 -13.30 5.59
N ASP A 125 12.31 -13.76 5.50
CA ASP A 125 11.15 -12.87 5.28
C ASP A 125 10.92 -11.92 6.46
N ALA A 126 11.08 -12.39 7.70
CA ALA A 126 10.98 -11.55 8.89
C ALA A 126 12.10 -10.49 8.92
N ALA A 127 13.34 -10.89 8.61
CA ALA A 127 14.48 -9.97 8.54
C ALA A 127 14.27 -8.88 7.47
N MET A 128 13.77 -9.25 6.28
CA MET A 128 13.43 -8.29 5.22
C MET A 128 12.33 -7.32 5.68
N SER A 129 11.31 -7.80 6.37
CA SER A 129 10.22 -6.94 6.87
C SER A 129 10.72 -5.95 7.93
N VAL A 130 11.56 -6.39 8.86
CA VAL A 130 12.20 -5.51 9.87
C VAL A 130 13.11 -4.50 9.19
N ALA A 131 13.96 -4.92 8.25
CA ALA A 131 14.83 -4.02 7.51
C ALA A 131 14.07 -2.97 6.71
N ALA A 132 12.95 -3.36 6.09
CA ALA A 132 12.05 -2.44 5.39
C ALA A 132 11.45 -1.39 6.34
N ILE A 133 10.97 -1.81 7.51
CA ILE A 133 10.43 -0.90 8.52
C ILE A 133 11.52 0.08 8.99
N VAL A 134 12.70 -0.41 9.33
CA VAL A 134 13.82 0.43 9.79
C VAL A 134 14.22 1.44 8.71
N GLY A 135 14.37 1.00 7.46
CA GLY A 135 14.68 1.88 6.33
C GLY A 135 13.60 2.94 6.08
N ALA A 136 12.32 2.56 6.14
CA ALA A 136 11.20 3.48 6.00
C ALA A 136 11.16 4.51 7.14
N LEU A 137 11.37 4.07 8.39
CA LEU A 137 11.40 4.93 9.56
C LEU A 137 12.60 5.89 9.54
N ALA A 138 13.77 5.44 9.05
CA ALA A 138 14.95 6.29 8.89
C ALA A 138 14.68 7.44 7.90
N VAL A 139 14.11 7.13 6.73
CA VAL A 139 13.70 8.17 5.75
C VAL A 139 12.61 9.05 6.31
N MET A 140 11.62 8.51 7.02
CA MET A 140 10.58 9.31 7.66
C MET A 140 11.17 10.27 8.71
N ALA A 141 12.12 9.81 9.54
CA ALA A 141 12.81 10.65 10.50
C ALA A 141 13.60 11.78 9.80
N LEU A 142 14.27 11.46 8.68
CA LEU A 142 14.99 12.46 7.87
C LEU A 142 14.01 13.49 7.29
N ILE A 143 12.88 13.07 6.73
CA ILE A 143 11.83 13.97 6.22
C ILE A 143 11.29 14.86 7.34
N MET A 144 11.04 14.31 8.52
CA MET A 144 10.60 15.10 9.69
C MET A 144 11.65 16.10 10.15
N PHE A 145 12.92 15.73 10.12
CA PHE A 145 14.01 16.64 10.45
C PHE A 145 14.07 17.80 9.44
N VAL A 146 14.02 17.51 8.15
CA VAL A 146 14.00 18.53 7.08
C VAL A 146 12.76 19.43 7.21
N ALA A 147 11.60 18.84 7.45
CA ALA A 147 10.33 19.57 7.57
C ALA A 147 10.35 20.62 8.71
N ARG A 148 11.17 20.44 9.74
CA ARG A 148 11.35 21.46 10.80
C ARG A 148 12.12 22.70 10.33
N HIS A 149 12.94 22.56 9.30
CA HIS A 149 13.79 23.62 8.78
C HIS A 149 13.24 24.28 7.50
N VAL A 150 12.27 23.65 6.85
CA VAL A 150 11.68 24.10 5.58
C VAL A 150 10.23 24.52 5.80
N LYS A 151 9.88 25.71 5.32
CA LYS A 151 8.50 26.26 5.44
C LYS A 151 7.60 25.90 4.25
N SER A 152 8.18 25.48 3.13
CA SER A 152 7.46 25.21 1.87
C SER A 152 7.17 23.72 1.70
N ASN A 153 5.89 23.39 1.50
CA ASN A 153 5.48 22.03 1.18
C ASN A 153 6.10 21.54 -0.14
N VAL A 154 6.28 22.43 -1.12
CA VAL A 154 6.92 22.09 -2.41
C VAL A 154 8.38 21.69 -2.20
N THR A 155 9.12 22.45 -1.37
CA THR A 155 10.51 22.12 -1.04
C THR A 155 10.61 20.77 -0.32
N LEU A 156 9.70 20.49 0.60
CA LEU A 156 9.65 19.20 1.30
C LEU A 156 9.41 18.02 0.32
N LEU A 157 8.53 18.23 -0.65
CA LEU A 157 8.25 17.26 -1.71
C LEU A 157 9.48 17.02 -2.59
N ILE A 158 10.20 18.09 -2.98
CA ILE A 158 11.43 17.97 -3.77
C ILE A 158 12.50 17.20 -2.99
N VAL A 159 12.69 17.50 -1.71
CA VAL A 159 13.64 16.76 -0.85
C VAL A 159 13.26 15.28 -0.76
N GLY A 160 11.98 14.96 -0.61
CA GLY A 160 11.51 13.57 -0.61
C GLY A 160 11.88 12.82 -1.90
N VAL A 161 11.68 13.46 -3.05
CA VAL A 161 12.08 12.91 -4.36
C VAL A 161 13.59 12.71 -4.44
N MET A 162 14.39 13.69 -3.98
CA MET A 162 15.87 13.60 -3.95
C MET A 162 16.36 12.44 -3.07
N ILE A 163 15.75 12.24 -1.90
CA ILE A 163 16.03 11.09 -1.03
C ILE A 163 15.70 9.79 -1.76
N GLY A 164 14.59 9.74 -2.50
CA GLY A 164 14.22 8.59 -3.32
C GLY A 164 15.27 8.26 -4.39
N TYR A 165 15.79 9.26 -5.11
CA TYR A 165 16.86 9.08 -6.09
C TYR A 165 18.17 8.64 -5.44
N LEU A 166 18.54 9.22 -4.30
CA LEU A 166 19.73 8.81 -3.56
C LEU A 166 19.63 7.34 -3.12
N ALA A 167 18.49 6.94 -2.55
CA ALA A 167 18.25 5.54 -2.19
C ALA A 167 18.38 4.61 -3.40
N THR A 168 17.80 4.99 -4.55
CA THR A 168 17.87 4.21 -5.79
C THR A 168 19.31 4.09 -6.29
N ALA A 169 20.10 5.16 -6.22
CA ALA A 169 21.52 5.14 -6.59
C ALA A 169 22.33 4.19 -5.71
N ILE A 170 22.14 4.25 -4.39
CA ILE A 170 22.81 3.35 -3.44
C ILE A 170 22.42 1.88 -3.72
N ILE A 171 21.13 1.61 -3.95
CA ILE A 171 20.65 0.27 -4.33
C ILE A 171 21.31 -0.21 -5.62
N GLY A 172 21.48 0.68 -6.60
CA GLY A 172 22.19 0.37 -7.85
C GLY A 172 23.63 -0.08 -7.62
N VAL A 173 24.36 0.65 -6.78
CA VAL A 173 25.74 0.27 -6.37
C VAL A 173 25.78 -1.07 -5.65
N LEU A 174 24.87 -1.30 -4.69
CA LEU A 174 24.79 -2.57 -3.97
C LEU A 174 24.53 -3.74 -4.92
N LYS A 175 23.59 -3.60 -5.86
CA LYS A 175 23.30 -4.62 -6.89
C LYS A 175 24.50 -4.96 -7.75
N PHE A 176 25.32 -3.96 -8.10
CA PHE A 176 26.49 -4.16 -8.95
C PHE A 176 27.53 -5.09 -8.31
N PHE A 177 27.68 -5.03 -6.98
CA PHE A 177 28.65 -5.85 -6.25
C PHE A 177 28.06 -7.14 -5.65
N SER A 178 26.75 -7.39 -5.81
CA SER A 178 26.06 -8.52 -5.20
C SER A 178 26.00 -9.74 -6.11
N ALA A 179 25.83 -10.92 -5.52
CA ALA A 179 25.62 -12.15 -6.26
C ALA A 179 24.28 -12.15 -7.01
N GLU A 180 24.20 -12.84 -8.13
CA GLU A 180 23.00 -12.89 -9.00
C GLU A 180 21.77 -13.39 -8.25
N GLU A 181 21.92 -14.39 -7.37
CA GLU A 181 20.83 -14.94 -6.55
C GLU A 181 20.22 -13.87 -5.63
N ASP A 182 21.06 -13.04 -4.99
CA ASP A 182 20.63 -11.98 -4.08
C ASP A 182 19.95 -10.84 -4.85
N VAL A 183 20.48 -10.47 -6.01
CA VAL A 183 19.86 -9.49 -6.91
C VAL A 183 18.49 -9.98 -7.36
N LYS A 184 18.36 -11.27 -7.73
CA LYS A 184 17.09 -11.88 -8.11
C LYS A 184 16.09 -11.86 -6.94
N ALA A 185 16.51 -12.23 -5.74
CA ALA A 185 15.68 -12.20 -4.52
C ALA A 185 15.17 -10.78 -4.24
N TYR A 186 16.05 -9.78 -4.33
CA TYR A 186 15.68 -8.37 -4.16
C TYR A 186 14.70 -7.89 -5.23
N VAL A 187 14.90 -8.25 -6.50
CA VAL A 187 14.00 -7.88 -7.60
C VAL A 187 12.62 -8.49 -7.40
N VAL A 188 12.56 -9.79 -7.04
CA VAL A 188 11.28 -10.48 -6.77
C VAL A 188 10.55 -9.82 -5.59
N TRP A 189 11.28 -9.41 -4.53
CA TRP A 189 10.69 -8.65 -3.44
C TRP A 189 10.11 -7.31 -3.92
N GLY A 190 10.83 -6.60 -4.78
CA GLY A 190 10.44 -5.29 -5.32
C GLY A 190 9.24 -5.33 -6.29
N LEU A 191 8.87 -6.50 -6.80
CA LEU A 191 7.67 -6.66 -7.64
C LEU A 191 6.37 -6.52 -6.85
N GLY A 192 6.43 -6.64 -5.52
CA GLY A 192 5.28 -6.57 -4.63
C GLY A 192 4.37 -7.80 -4.74
N SER A 193 3.86 -8.27 -3.62
CA SER A 193 2.93 -9.40 -3.58
C SER A 193 2.11 -9.41 -2.30
N PHE A 194 0.82 -9.69 -2.41
CA PHE A 194 -0.02 -9.93 -1.24
C PHE A 194 0.13 -11.36 -0.69
N SER A 195 0.71 -12.29 -1.47
CA SER A 195 0.90 -13.69 -1.05
C SER A 195 2.08 -13.91 -0.09
N ARG A 196 2.93 -12.90 0.11
CA ARG A 196 4.06 -12.97 1.05
C ARG A 196 3.61 -13.00 2.51
N VAL A 197 2.43 -12.46 2.79
CA VAL A 197 1.90 -12.34 4.14
C VAL A 197 1.05 -13.58 4.44
N SER A 198 1.61 -14.52 5.19
CA SER A 198 0.96 -15.78 5.56
C SER A 198 1.18 -16.11 7.04
N GLY A 199 0.36 -17.03 7.58
CA GLY A 199 0.50 -17.47 8.97
C GLY A 199 0.45 -16.34 9.99
N ASP A 200 1.37 -16.38 10.96
CA ASP A 200 1.43 -15.41 12.06
C ASP A 200 1.70 -13.97 11.59
N GLN A 201 2.42 -13.80 10.49
CA GLN A 201 2.67 -12.49 9.90
C GLN A 201 1.37 -11.83 9.41
N MET A 202 0.43 -12.60 8.87
CA MET A 202 -0.87 -12.08 8.46
C MET A 202 -1.64 -11.53 9.67
N LEU A 203 -1.68 -12.27 10.77
CA LEU A 203 -2.39 -11.82 11.98
C LEU A 203 -1.81 -10.49 12.48
N LEU A 204 -0.48 -10.39 12.58
CA LEU A 204 0.21 -9.17 13.00
C LEU A 204 -0.07 -8.01 12.03
N PHE A 205 0.07 -8.24 10.72
CA PHE A 205 -0.16 -7.22 9.69
C PHE A 205 -1.60 -6.69 9.73
N VAL A 206 -2.60 -7.60 9.73
CA VAL A 206 -4.02 -7.24 9.76
C VAL A 206 -4.36 -6.49 11.06
N THR A 207 -3.85 -6.96 12.20
CA THR A 207 -4.06 -6.30 13.50
C THR A 207 -3.50 -4.87 13.50
N LEU A 208 -2.25 -4.69 13.02
CA LEU A 208 -1.64 -3.36 12.91
C LEU A 208 -2.48 -2.44 12.00
N MET A 209 -2.94 -2.94 10.85
CA MET A 209 -3.75 -2.14 9.94
C MET A 209 -5.13 -1.83 10.51
N CYS A 210 -5.76 -2.77 11.24
CA CYS A 210 -7.03 -2.55 11.95
C CYS A 210 -6.94 -1.51 13.06
N ILE A 211 -5.75 -1.26 13.61
CA ILE A 211 -5.49 -0.18 14.57
C ILE A 211 -5.20 1.14 13.84
N LEU A 212 -4.32 1.11 12.85
CA LEU A 212 -3.83 2.33 12.19
C LEU A 212 -4.87 2.99 11.28
N LEU A 213 -5.71 2.21 10.61
CA LEU A 213 -6.76 2.76 9.76
C LEU A 213 -7.79 3.59 10.55
N PRO A 214 -8.39 3.10 11.64
CA PRO A 214 -9.25 3.92 12.51
C PRO A 214 -8.49 5.10 13.14
N LEU A 215 -7.23 4.91 13.56
CA LEU A 215 -6.42 5.99 14.11
C LEU A 215 -6.22 7.13 13.10
N SER A 216 -6.05 6.79 11.82
CA SER A 216 -5.96 7.78 10.75
C SER A 216 -7.22 8.62 10.59
N MET A 217 -8.41 8.07 10.94
CA MET A 217 -9.69 8.79 10.89
C MET A 217 -9.76 9.96 11.88
N LEU A 218 -8.96 9.94 12.95
CA LEU A 218 -8.87 11.06 13.89
C LEU A 218 -8.35 12.34 13.23
N LEU A 219 -7.63 12.22 12.12
CA LEU A 219 -7.07 13.34 11.36
C LEU A 219 -8.07 14.00 10.39
N VAL A 220 -9.29 13.47 10.26
CA VAL A 220 -10.32 13.98 9.33
C VAL A 220 -10.59 15.47 9.53
N LYS A 221 -10.76 15.93 10.78
CA LYS A 221 -10.99 17.35 11.08
C LYS A 221 -9.80 18.21 10.67
N THR A 222 -8.60 17.76 11.00
CA THR A 222 -7.34 18.42 10.64
C THR A 222 -7.19 18.54 9.13
N MET A 223 -7.46 17.46 8.39
CA MET A 223 -7.38 17.45 6.94
C MET A 223 -8.41 18.38 6.29
N ASN A 224 -9.63 18.46 6.82
CA ASN A 224 -10.64 19.40 6.33
C ASN A 224 -10.22 20.86 6.55
N ILE A 225 -9.59 21.18 7.67
CA ILE A 225 -9.07 22.54 7.93
C ILE A 225 -7.89 22.85 6.99
N LEU A 226 -7.00 21.89 6.72
CA LEU A 226 -5.88 22.08 5.80
C LEU A 226 -6.33 22.37 4.34
N LEU A 227 -7.51 21.92 3.92
CA LEU A 227 -8.08 22.24 2.61
C LEU A 227 -8.41 23.73 2.44
N LEU A 228 -8.74 24.42 3.53
CA LEU A 228 -9.14 25.84 3.49
C LEU A 228 -7.97 26.79 3.18
N GLY A 229 -6.75 26.30 3.25
CA GLY A 229 -5.56 27.12 3.05
C GLY A 229 -4.81 27.41 4.36
N ASP A 230 -3.52 27.74 4.23
CA ASP A 230 -2.63 27.89 5.38
C ASP A 230 -3.01 29.08 6.27
N GLU A 231 -3.43 30.19 5.64
CA GLU A 231 -3.85 31.39 6.36
C GLU A 231 -5.15 31.16 7.14
N TYR A 232 -6.15 30.56 6.48
CA TYR A 232 -7.40 30.21 7.16
C TYR A 232 -7.20 29.19 8.27
N ALA A 233 -6.36 28.18 8.03
CA ALA A 233 -6.06 27.16 9.04
C ALA A 233 -5.41 27.79 10.30
N ARG A 234 -4.50 28.75 10.13
CA ARG A 234 -3.89 29.49 11.24
C ARG A 234 -4.91 30.35 11.99
N ASN A 235 -5.77 31.06 11.27
CA ASN A 235 -6.81 31.90 11.87
C ASN A 235 -7.83 31.08 12.67
N LEU A 236 -8.05 29.81 12.30
CA LEU A 236 -8.85 28.84 13.06
C LEU A 236 -8.09 28.24 14.27
N GLY A 237 -6.87 28.71 14.57
CA GLY A 237 -6.06 28.26 15.70
C GLY A 237 -5.31 26.94 15.46
N LEU A 238 -5.26 26.44 14.20
CA LEU A 238 -4.53 25.22 13.90
C LEU A 238 -3.01 25.49 13.87
N ASN A 239 -2.24 24.75 14.66
CA ASN A 239 -0.79 24.73 14.50
C ASN A 239 -0.45 23.96 13.21
N LEU A 240 -0.26 24.70 12.11
CA LEU A 240 -0.10 24.18 10.77
C LEU A 240 1.02 23.13 10.68
N HIS A 241 2.18 23.45 11.28
CA HIS A 241 3.33 22.56 11.25
C HIS A 241 3.04 21.23 11.96
N ARG A 242 2.48 21.26 13.16
CA ARG A 242 2.10 20.04 13.90
C ARG A 242 1.04 19.24 13.14
N ALA A 243 0.06 19.91 12.56
CA ALA A 243 -1.02 19.27 11.79
C ALA A 243 -0.47 18.54 10.57
N GLN A 244 0.37 19.19 9.77
CA GLN A 244 1.02 18.58 8.60
C GLN A 244 1.91 17.40 9.00
N MET A 245 2.71 17.56 10.07
CA MET A 245 3.56 16.49 10.57
C MET A 245 2.76 15.25 11.03
N MET A 246 1.65 15.43 11.74
CA MET A 246 0.79 14.31 12.15
C MET A 246 0.24 13.55 10.94
N VAL A 247 -0.19 14.26 9.90
CA VAL A 247 -0.72 13.63 8.68
C VAL A 247 0.40 12.90 7.91
N ILE A 248 1.60 13.50 7.80
CA ILE A 248 2.77 12.88 7.15
C ILE A 248 3.19 11.61 7.90
N VAL A 249 3.25 11.63 9.23
CA VAL A 249 3.60 10.47 10.04
C VAL A 249 2.55 9.37 9.90
N SER A 250 1.27 9.71 9.96
CA SER A 250 0.18 8.74 9.76
C SER A 250 0.29 8.06 8.39
N SER A 251 0.46 8.85 7.34
CA SER A 251 0.64 8.33 5.98
C SER A 251 1.90 7.48 5.86
N GLY A 252 3.02 7.96 6.40
CA GLY A 252 4.31 7.28 6.34
C GLY A 252 4.30 5.93 7.04
N VAL A 253 3.65 5.83 8.20
CA VAL A 253 3.52 4.58 8.94
C VAL A 253 2.67 3.57 8.17
N LEU A 254 1.53 4.01 7.59
CA LEU A 254 0.70 3.14 6.74
C LEU A 254 1.50 2.57 5.57
N VAL A 255 2.25 3.42 4.86
CA VAL A 255 3.10 2.99 3.72
C VAL A 255 4.23 2.08 4.18
N ALA A 256 4.92 2.43 5.28
CA ALA A 256 6.03 1.65 5.80
C ALA A 256 5.61 0.21 6.11
N ILE A 257 4.49 0.03 6.80
CA ILE A 257 3.96 -1.28 7.15
C ILE A 257 3.53 -2.05 5.89
N VAL A 258 2.74 -1.43 5.01
CA VAL A 258 2.34 -2.12 3.77
C VAL A 258 3.56 -2.50 2.93
N THR A 259 4.55 -1.61 2.77
CA THR A 259 5.76 -1.90 1.99
C THR A 259 6.60 -2.98 2.63
N ALA A 260 6.70 -3.03 3.96
CA ALA A 260 7.48 -4.04 4.67
C ALA A 260 6.93 -5.46 4.46
N TYR A 261 5.62 -5.61 4.48
CA TYR A 261 4.97 -6.92 4.36
C TYR A 261 4.68 -7.32 2.91
N CYS A 262 4.25 -6.39 2.08
CA CYS A 262 3.79 -6.66 0.71
C CYS A 262 4.82 -6.28 -0.37
N GLY A 263 5.94 -5.64 0.00
CA GLY A 263 6.81 -4.95 -0.93
C GLY A 263 6.23 -3.61 -1.40
N PRO A 264 6.97 -2.84 -2.22
CA PRO A 264 6.50 -1.56 -2.73
C PRO A 264 5.35 -1.76 -3.72
N ILE A 265 4.17 -1.21 -3.40
CA ILE A 265 2.98 -1.22 -4.28
C ILE A 265 2.68 0.22 -4.69
N MET A 266 2.67 0.46 -5.99
CA MET A 266 2.42 1.78 -6.57
C MET A 266 0.98 1.93 -7.06
N PHE A 267 0.61 3.13 -7.47
CA PHE A 267 -0.65 3.52 -8.09
C PHE A 267 -1.90 3.49 -7.22
N ILE A 268 -2.09 2.55 -6.29
CA ILE A 268 -3.31 2.50 -5.46
C ILE A 268 -3.50 3.81 -4.69
N GLY A 269 -2.45 4.26 -3.98
CA GLY A 269 -2.51 5.51 -3.21
C GLY A 269 -2.64 6.78 -4.07
N LEU A 270 -2.30 6.71 -5.35
CA LEU A 270 -2.46 7.82 -6.27
C LEU A 270 -3.85 7.81 -6.92
N ALA A 271 -4.30 6.67 -7.46
CA ALA A 271 -5.50 6.56 -8.27
C ALA A 271 -6.79 6.57 -7.43
N VAL A 272 -6.81 5.87 -6.30
CA VAL A 272 -8.03 5.67 -5.52
C VAL A 272 -8.61 6.97 -4.95
N PRO A 273 -7.83 7.90 -4.36
CA PRO A 273 -8.40 9.17 -3.89
C PRO A 273 -9.01 10.00 -5.02
N HIS A 274 -8.46 9.89 -6.24
CA HIS A 274 -9.04 10.53 -7.42
C HIS A 274 -10.38 9.91 -7.80
N LEU A 275 -10.46 8.58 -7.86
CA LEU A 275 -11.70 7.87 -8.11
C LEU A 275 -12.77 8.22 -7.08
N ALA A 276 -12.41 8.20 -5.79
CA ALA A 276 -13.33 8.53 -4.72
C ALA A 276 -13.89 9.96 -4.87
N ARG A 277 -13.02 10.95 -5.14
CA ARG A 277 -13.49 12.35 -5.41
C ARG A 277 -14.40 12.44 -6.64
N ALA A 278 -14.11 11.70 -7.70
CA ALA A 278 -14.91 11.70 -8.91
C ALA A 278 -16.30 11.07 -8.70
N ILE A 279 -16.37 9.97 -7.93
CA ILE A 279 -17.62 9.25 -7.64
C ILE A 279 -18.50 10.06 -6.66
N PHE A 280 -17.90 10.48 -5.52
CA PHE A 280 -18.64 11.12 -4.43
C PHE A 280 -18.79 12.63 -4.60
N ARG A 281 -18.06 13.24 -5.53
CA ARG A 281 -18.10 14.69 -5.85
C ARG A 281 -17.97 15.56 -4.60
N THR A 282 -17.10 15.17 -3.67
CA THR A 282 -16.87 15.86 -2.40
C THR A 282 -15.39 15.96 -2.07
N SER A 283 -15.04 17.01 -1.35
CA SER A 283 -13.72 17.16 -0.72
C SER A 283 -13.78 16.99 0.81
N ASP A 284 -14.97 16.79 1.40
CA ASP A 284 -15.11 16.57 2.83
C ASP A 284 -14.56 15.19 3.21
N HIS A 285 -13.49 15.18 4.00
CA HIS A 285 -12.81 13.97 4.46
C HIS A 285 -13.67 13.09 5.38
N ARG A 286 -14.78 13.60 5.94
CA ARG A 286 -15.72 12.78 6.71
C ARG A 286 -16.34 11.67 5.86
N LEU A 287 -16.63 11.96 4.61
CA LEU A 287 -17.14 10.99 3.64
C LEU A 287 -16.01 10.43 2.77
N LEU A 288 -15.09 11.31 2.34
CA LEU A 288 -14.06 10.94 1.37
C LEU A 288 -13.07 9.91 1.92
N MET A 289 -12.71 10.00 3.22
CA MET A 289 -11.71 9.10 3.81
C MET A 289 -12.23 7.65 3.94
N PRO A 290 -13.42 7.37 4.51
CA PRO A 290 -13.96 6.02 4.49
C PRO A 290 -14.26 5.52 3.07
N ALA A 291 -14.74 6.38 2.17
CA ALA A 291 -14.95 6.01 0.77
C ALA A 291 -13.64 5.61 0.08
N THR A 292 -12.55 6.36 0.32
CA THR A 292 -11.22 6.06 -0.20
C THR A 292 -10.67 4.76 0.37
N MET A 293 -10.87 4.52 1.67
CA MET A 293 -10.48 3.28 2.35
C MET A 293 -11.14 2.06 1.70
N LEU A 294 -12.47 2.10 1.54
CA LEU A 294 -13.23 1.01 0.92
C LEU A 294 -12.84 0.82 -0.55
N ALA A 295 -12.76 1.90 -1.31
CA ALA A 295 -12.39 1.84 -2.73
C ALA A 295 -10.96 1.30 -2.92
N GLY A 296 -10.03 1.61 -2.00
CA GLY A 296 -8.67 1.08 -2.00
C GLY A 296 -8.62 -0.42 -1.79
N GLY A 297 -9.38 -0.91 -0.82
CA GLY A 297 -9.52 -2.34 -0.58
C GLY A 297 -10.15 -3.07 -1.78
N ALA A 298 -11.21 -2.50 -2.38
CA ALA A 298 -11.85 -3.06 -3.57
C ALA A 298 -10.88 -3.14 -4.76
N LEU A 299 -10.13 -2.05 -5.03
CA LEU A 299 -9.17 -2.02 -6.14
C LEU A 299 -8.02 -3.01 -5.91
N ALA A 300 -7.50 -3.13 -4.69
CA ALA A 300 -6.44 -4.09 -4.37
C ALA A 300 -6.93 -5.54 -4.52
N LEU A 301 -8.16 -5.85 -4.08
CA LEU A 301 -8.79 -7.17 -4.31
C LEU A 301 -8.95 -7.47 -5.80
N LEU A 302 -9.37 -6.48 -6.59
CA LEU A 302 -9.47 -6.63 -8.06
C LEU A 302 -8.09 -6.89 -8.67
N CYS A 303 -7.07 -6.12 -8.30
CA CYS A 303 -5.71 -6.32 -8.80
C CYS A 303 -5.14 -7.68 -8.38
N ASN A 304 -5.41 -8.14 -7.15
CA ASN A 304 -5.01 -9.46 -6.69
C ASN A 304 -5.68 -10.58 -7.48
N LEU A 305 -6.97 -10.42 -7.78
CA LEU A 305 -7.72 -11.37 -8.61
C LEU A 305 -7.14 -11.45 -10.03
N LEU A 306 -6.89 -10.29 -10.66
CA LEU A 306 -6.30 -10.20 -12.00
C LEU A 306 -4.88 -10.80 -12.04
N ALA A 307 -4.09 -10.63 -10.98
CA ALA A 307 -2.75 -11.19 -10.87
C ALA A 307 -2.74 -12.73 -10.82
N ARG A 308 -3.86 -13.37 -10.50
CA ARG A 308 -3.97 -14.82 -10.28
C ARG A 308 -4.98 -15.50 -11.21
N LEU A 309 -5.35 -14.87 -12.31
CA LEU A 309 -6.29 -15.45 -13.24
C LEU A 309 -5.81 -16.84 -13.73
N PRO A 310 -6.71 -17.82 -13.80
CA PRO A 310 -6.37 -19.14 -14.29
C PRO A 310 -5.89 -19.09 -15.76
N GLY A 311 -4.87 -19.86 -16.10
CA GLY A 311 -4.29 -19.94 -17.44
C GLY A 311 -2.87 -19.38 -17.57
N PHE A 312 -2.34 -18.75 -16.52
CA PHE A 312 -0.93 -18.37 -16.45
C PHE A 312 -0.19 -19.29 -15.47
N GLU A 313 0.99 -19.75 -15.85
CA GLU A 313 1.90 -20.43 -14.93
C GLU A 313 2.48 -19.38 -13.96
N GLY A 314 1.97 -19.36 -12.71
CA GLY A 314 2.37 -18.41 -11.68
C GLY A 314 1.44 -17.20 -11.53
N ALA A 315 1.74 -16.34 -10.57
CA ALA A 315 1.03 -15.08 -10.35
C ALA A 315 1.79 -13.92 -11.00
N LEU A 316 1.04 -13.01 -11.64
CA LEU A 316 1.62 -11.79 -12.16
C LEU A 316 2.08 -10.87 -11.01
N PRO A 317 3.15 -10.07 -11.20
CA PRO A 317 3.56 -9.09 -10.20
C PRO A 317 2.45 -8.09 -9.92
N VAL A 318 2.08 -7.95 -8.63
CA VAL A 318 0.97 -7.06 -8.23
C VAL A 318 1.24 -5.62 -8.67
N ASN A 319 2.49 -5.18 -8.60
CA ASN A 319 2.86 -3.82 -8.98
C ASN A 319 2.62 -3.53 -10.48
N SER A 320 2.85 -4.53 -11.34
CA SER A 320 2.54 -4.42 -12.77
C SER A 320 1.04 -4.34 -13.02
N VAL A 321 0.25 -5.16 -12.31
CA VAL A 321 -1.21 -5.14 -12.44
C VAL A 321 -1.79 -3.82 -11.93
N THR A 322 -1.32 -3.32 -10.78
CA THR A 322 -1.77 -2.03 -10.23
C THR A 322 -1.40 -0.86 -11.14
N ALA A 323 -0.26 -0.93 -11.84
CA ALA A 323 0.14 0.07 -12.82
C ALA A 323 -0.76 0.03 -14.07
N LEU A 324 -1.03 -1.16 -14.62
CA LEU A 324 -1.90 -1.33 -15.77
C LEU A 324 -3.34 -0.86 -15.53
N VAL A 325 -3.86 -1.04 -14.31
CA VAL A 325 -5.19 -0.59 -13.94
C VAL A 325 -5.18 0.88 -13.52
N GLY A 326 -4.20 1.29 -12.73
CA GLY A 326 -4.14 2.62 -12.13
C GLY A 326 -3.78 3.74 -13.11
N ALA A 327 -2.86 3.50 -14.04
CA ALA A 327 -2.43 4.54 -14.99
C ALA A 327 -3.56 5.02 -15.93
N PRO A 328 -4.37 4.14 -16.56
CA PRO A 328 -5.52 4.58 -17.35
C PRO A 328 -6.57 5.34 -16.54
N VAL A 329 -6.78 4.92 -15.28
CA VAL A 329 -7.73 5.59 -14.38
C VAL A 329 -7.27 7.03 -14.13
N ILE A 330 -6.00 7.25 -13.79
CA ILE A 330 -5.44 8.58 -13.55
C ILE A 330 -5.53 9.43 -14.82
N ALA A 331 -5.14 8.87 -15.96
CA ALA A 331 -5.22 9.56 -17.24
C ALA A 331 -6.66 10.01 -17.56
N SER A 332 -7.64 9.12 -17.38
CA SER A 332 -9.06 9.43 -17.65
C SER A 332 -9.58 10.59 -16.79
N VAL A 333 -9.20 10.64 -15.51
CA VAL A 333 -9.59 11.70 -14.57
C VAL A 333 -8.94 13.04 -14.95
N LEU A 334 -7.67 13.03 -15.34
CA LEU A 334 -6.96 14.25 -15.76
C LEU A 334 -7.53 14.83 -17.06
N PHE A 335 -7.88 14.00 -18.05
CA PHE A 335 -8.47 14.45 -19.30
C PHE A 335 -9.90 15.00 -19.13
N ARG A 336 -10.69 14.46 -18.20
CA ARG A 336 -12.04 15.00 -17.90
C ARG A 336 -11.97 16.40 -17.30
N ARG A 337 -11.06 16.68 -16.37
CA ARG A 337 -10.89 18.01 -15.78
C ARG A 337 -10.52 19.09 -16.81
N ARG A 338 -9.78 18.71 -17.86
CA ARG A 338 -9.39 19.66 -18.92
C ARG A 338 -10.55 20.05 -19.86
N LYS A 339 -11.64 19.28 -19.86
CA LYS A 339 -12.84 19.60 -20.67
C LYS A 339 -13.87 20.46 -19.91
N GLU A 340 -13.75 20.57 -18.60
CA GLU A 340 -14.67 21.31 -17.73
C GLU A 340 -14.10 22.68 -17.27
N GLY A 341 -12.89 23.02 -17.59
CA GLY A 341 -12.20 24.30 -17.40
C GLY A 341 -11.78 24.94 -18.72
#